data_7bc3c07f49e6de5836633d29fd466492
#
_entry.id   7bc3c07f49e6de5836633d29fd466492
#
_cell.length_a   1.000
_cell.length_b   1.000
_cell.length_c   1.000
_cell.angle_alpha   90.00
_cell.angle_beta   90.00
_cell.angle_gamma   90.00
#
_symmetry.space_group_name_H-M   'P 1'
#
loop_
_entity.id
_entity.type
_entity.pdbx_description
1 polymer ?
#
loop_
_entity_poly.entity_id
_entity_poly.type
_entity_poly.pdbx_seq_one_letter_code
_entity_poly.pdbx_strand_id
1 'polypeptide(L)'
;MMAQRINANDQRKGLASKLNAIVPKSCIAPLFPLDYNCSMMKQNQMNFALNRRAILLGGAAMTLLPTAAFALEPTIAHVTSPRVLGKDDAQIKVVEFFSMTCSHCASFHNNTFPDVKTRLIDTGMVRFEMQPFPLDQIALRGHALARALPKNKYFPMISMLLKDIDRWARNPDPLAALSQMARLAGMSAADFDAVMGNRPLLEAIVEMRQKAHKSWKIQSTPSFVVNDKTIISGDLSYEDFAAKINATDA
;
A
#
# COMPACT_ATOMS: atom_id res chain seq x y z
N MET A 1 47.28 -35.02 -5.78
CA MET A 1 45.84 -35.14 -6.05
C MET A 1 45.34 -33.91 -6.77
N MET A 2 45.12 -34.04 -8.11
CA MET A 2 44.68 -32.96 -9.00
C MET A 2 43.16 -32.80 -8.92
N ALA A 3 42.71 -31.61 -8.55
CA ALA A 3 41.27 -31.23 -8.61
C ALA A 3 41.00 -30.57 -9.97
N GLN A 4 40.18 -31.20 -10.79
CA GLN A 4 39.74 -30.69 -12.10
C GLN A 4 38.76 -29.51 -11.91
N ARG A 5 39.09 -28.38 -12.53
CA ARG A 5 38.22 -27.22 -12.71
C ARG A 5 37.20 -27.54 -13.81
N ILE A 6 35.93 -27.64 -13.47
CA ILE A 6 34.84 -27.78 -14.44
C ILE A 6 34.48 -26.36 -14.92
N ASN A 7 34.54 -26.15 -16.22
CA ASN A 7 34.37 -24.87 -16.92
C ASN A 7 32.84 -24.57 -17.06
N ALA A 8 32.41 -23.43 -16.49
CA ALA A 8 31.03 -22.98 -16.47
C ALA A 8 30.44 -22.58 -17.85
N ASN A 9 31.21 -22.70 -18.92
CA ASN A 9 30.80 -22.29 -20.26
C ASN A 9 30.12 -23.40 -21.08
N ASP A 10 30.14 -24.65 -20.62
CA ASP A 10 29.60 -25.79 -21.35
C ASP A 10 28.13 -26.09 -20.99
N GLN A 11 27.65 -25.53 -19.91
CA GLN A 11 26.24 -25.70 -19.49
C GLN A 11 25.25 -24.75 -20.19
N ARG A 12 25.73 -23.69 -20.84
CA ARG A 12 24.84 -22.73 -21.54
C ARG A 12 24.45 -23.13 -22.96
N LYS A 13 25.17 -24.08 -23.58
CA LYS A 13 24.85 -24.54 -24.93
C LYS A 13 23.84 -25.70 -24.99
N GLY A 14 23.56 -26.37 -23.88
CA GLY A 14 22.62 -27.47 -23.80
C GLY A 14 21.15 -27.09 -23.58
N LEU A 15 20.87 -25.86 -23.12
CA LEU A 15 19.47 -25.44 -22.82
C LEU A 15 18.76 -24.74 -23.98
N ALA A 16 19.48 -24.31 -25.01
CA ALA A 16 18.87 -23.60 -26.15
C ALA A 16 18.28 -24.52 -27.22
N SER A 17 18.56 -25.81 -27.18
CA SER A 17 18.10 -26.75 -28.23
C SER A 17 16.87 -27.59 -27.87
N LYS A 18 16.30 -27.42 -26.67
CA LYS A 18 15.14 -28.21 -26.20
C LYS A 18 13.82 -27.43 -26.12
N LEU A 19 13.79 -26.17 -26.55
CA LEU A 19 12.57 -25.34 -26.47
C LEU A 19 11.80 -25.16 -27.80
N ASN A 20 12.18 -25.88 -28.86
CA ASN A 20 11.56 -25.73 -30.18
C ASN A 20 10.69 -26.88 -30.66
N ALA A 21 10.25 -27.74 -29.79
CA ALA A 21 9.40 -28.88 -30.16
C ALA A 21 8.29 -29.07 -29.14
N ILE A 22 7.25 -28.29 -29.16
CA ILE A 22 5.87 -28.62 -28.72
C ILE A 22 4.97 -27.39 -28.97
N VAL A 23 4.53 -27.21 -30.21
CA VAL A 23 3.26 -26.56 -30.53
C VAL A 23 2.67 -27.28 -31.73
N PRO A 24 1.61 -28.07 -31.58
CA PRO A 24 0.90 -28.63 -32.72
C PRO A 24 0.03 -27.56 -33.36
N LYS A 25 0.30 -27.33 -34.65
CA LYS A 25 -0.66 -26.69 -35.58
C LYS A 25 -1.75 -27.72 -35.87
N SER A 26 -2.97 -27.48 -35.44
CA SER A 26 -4.15 -27.83 -36.26
C SER A 26 -5.46 -27.71 -35.46
N CYS A 27 -6.45 -27.17 -36.19
CA CYS A 27 -7.89 -27.34 -35.99
C CYS A 27 -8.57 -26.53 -34.90
N ILE A 28 -9.08 -25.36 -35.33
CA ILE A 28 -10.31 -24.82 -34.78
C ILE A 28 -11.35 -24.83 -35.91
N ALA A 29 -12.30 -25.72 -35.82
CA ALA A 29 -13.50 -25.72 -36.63
C ALA A 29 -14.54 -24.77 -36.03
N PRO A 30 -15.36 -24.09 -36.83
CA PRO A 30 -16.34 -23.13 -36.35
C PRO A 30 -17.67 -23.81 -36.04
N LEU A 31 -18.22 -23.55 -34.87
CA LEU A 31 -19.61 -23.80 -34.54
C LEU A 31 -20.27 -22.47 -34.24
N PHE A 32 -20.94 -21.92 -35.25
CA PHE A 32 -22.24 -21.24 -35.17
C PHE A 32 -22.55 -20.57 -36.49
N PRO A 33 -23.72 -20.85 -37.13
CA PRO A 33 -24.18 -20.18 -38.35
C PRO A 33 -25.02 -18.96 -37.98
N LEU A 34 -24.61 -17.78 -38.36
CA LEU A 34 -25.51 -16.63 -38.54
C LEU A 34 -25.06 -15.86 -39.77
N ASP A 35 -25.86 -16.01 -40.83
CA ASP A 35 -25.81 -15.26 -42.05
C ASP A 35 -25.90 -13.76 -41.74
N TYR A 36 -24.79 -13.02 -41.91
CA TYR A 36 -24.83 -11.57 -42.00
C TYR A 36 -24.37 -11.14 -43.38
N ASN A 37 -25.36 -10.65 -44.10
CA ASN A 37 -25.34 -10.16 -45.46
C ASN A 37 -24.21 -9.14 -45.71
N CYS A 38 -23.20 -9.56 -46.47
CA CYS A 38 -22.01 -8.78 -46.86
C CYS A 38 -22.31 -7.84 -48.02
N SER A 39 -23.46 -7.12 -48.01
CA SER A 39 -23.90 -6.31 -49.17
C SER A 39 -24.05 -4.81 -48.91
N MET A 40 -23.60 -4.26 -47.75
CA MET A 40 -23.75 -2.82 -47.48
C MET A 40 -22.48 -2.09 -47.03
N MET A 41 -21.31 -2.48 -47.51
CA MET A 41 -20.09 -1.68 -47.33
C MET A 41 -19.38 -1.35 -48.63
N LYS A 42 -20.14 -0.96 -49.62
CA LYS A 42 -19.61 -0.23 -50.78
C LYS A 42 -20.39 1.07 -50.89
N GLN A 43 -19.80 2.12 -50.35
CA GLN A 43 -19.96 3.55 -50.72
C GLN A 43 -19.79 4.42 -49.47
N ASN A 44 -18.58 4.76 -49.15
CA ASN A 44 -18.21 6.13 -48.79
C ASN A 44 -16.67 6.27 -48.75
N GLN A 45 -16.08 6.18 -49.95
CA GLN A 45 -14.73 6.75 -50.12
C GLN A 45 -14.91 8.24 -50.37
N MET A 46 -15.01 9.03 -49.28
CA MET A 46 -14.83 10.46 -49.38
C MET A 46 -13.34 10.73 -49.60
N ASN A 47 -13.02 11.13 -50.85
CA ASN A 47 -11.71 11.62 -51.23
C ASN A 47 -11.37 12.89 -50.41
N PHE A 48 -10.68 12.76 -49.31
CA PHE A 48 -9.98 13.87 -48.67
C PHE A 48 -8.72 14.18 -49.47
N ALA A 49 -8.87 15.04 -50.47
CA ALA A 49 -7.76 15.73 -51.09
C ALA A 49 -7.14 16.66 -50.03
N LEU A 50 -6.14 16.18 -49.31
CA LEU A 50 -5.32 16.98 -48.37
C LEU A 50 -4.58 18.06 -49.18
N ASN A 51 -5.12 19.26 -49.17
CA ASN A 51 -4.52 20.45 -49.75
C ASN A 51 -3.27 20.82 -48.91
N ARG A 52 -2.08 20.47 -49.38
CA ARG A 52 -0.78 20.65 -48.70
C ARG A 52 -0.41 22.10 -48.34
N ARG A 53 -1.29 23.08 -48.66
CA ARG A 53 -1.03 24.51 -48.37
C ARG A 53 -1.76 25.07 -47.16
N ALA A 54 -2.57 24.27 -46.43
CA ALA A 54 -3.33 24.74 -45.25
C ALA A 54 -2.70 24.36 -43.89
N ILE A 55 -1.53 23.71 -43.86
CA ILE A 55 -0.91 23.20 -42.63
C ILE A 55 0.02 24.20 -41.95
N LEU A 56 0.21 25.41 -42.50
CA LEU A 56 1.20 26.36 -41.97
C LEU A 56 0.66 27.48 -41.06
N LEU A 57 -0.62 27.51 -40.70
CA LEU A 57 -1.18 28.55 -39.82
C LEU A 57 -2.04 28.05 -38.67
N GLY A 58 -2.06 26.75 -38.39
CA GLY A 58 -2.67 26.17 -37.21
C GLY A 58 -1.61 25.92 -36.15
N GLY A 59 -1.04 26.95 -35.55
CA GLY A 59 -0.27 26.81 -34.34
C GLY A 59 -1.17 26.22 -33.26
N ALA A 60 -1.10 24.89 -33.02
CA ALA A 60 -1.73 24.26 -31.88
C ALA A 60 -1.12 24.87 -30.66
N ALA A 61 -1.79 25.84 -30.06
CA ALA A 61 -1.58 26.22 -28.70
C ALA A 61 -1.91 25.00 -27.84
N MET A 62 -0.92 24.13 -27.68
CA MET A 62 -0.94 23.04 -26.71
C MET A 62 -0.92 23.76 -25.37
N THR A 63 -2.10 24.12 -24.84
CA THR A 63 -2.24 24.59 -23.47
C THR A 63 -1.73 23.45 -22.61
N LEU A 64 -0.48 23.56 -22.16
CA LEU A 64 0.04 22.83 -21.03
C LEU A 64 -0.86 23.21 -19.84
N LEU A 65 -1.96 22.45 -19.67
CA LEU A 65 -2.70 22.46 -18.43
C LEU A 65 -1.66 22.12 -17.37
N PRO A 66 -1.37 23.02 -16.41
CA PRO A 66 -0.54 22.64 -15.30
C PRO A 66 -1.23 21.44 -14.66
N THR A 67 -0.63 20.28 -14.74
CA THR A 67 -0.95 19.19 -13.84
C THR A 67 -0.71 19.79 -12.47
N ALA A 68 -1.80 20.14 -11.76
CA ALA A 68 -1.73 20.57 -10.40
C ALA A 68 -1.07 19.42 -9.64
N ALA A 69 0.24 19.48 -9.49
CA ALA A 69 0.94 18.70 -8.50
C ALA A 69 0.29 19.11 -7.18
N PHE A 70 -0.54 18.24 -6.63
CA PHE A 70 -1.06 18.44 -5.29
C PHE A 70 0.17 18.46 -4.39
N ALA A 71 0.64 19.65 -4.06
CA ALA A 71 1.64 19.83 -3.02
C ALA A 71 1.03 19.22 -1.76
N LEU A 72 1.61 18.12 -1.29
CA LEU A 72 1.22 17.49 -0.05
C LEU A 72 1.74 18.38 1.08
N GLU A 73 0.92 19.32 1.53
CA GLU A 73 1.17 20.03 2.77
C GLU A 73 0.31 19.42 3.89
N PRO A 74 0.82 18.35 4.55
CA PRO A 74 0.05 17.69 5.59
C PRO A 74 -0.03 18.62 6.80
N THR A 75 -1.22 19.17 7.03
CA THR A 75 -1.47 19.94 8.26
C THR A 75 -1.41 19.02 9.48
N ILE A 76 -1.12 19.58 10.65
CA ILE A 76 -1.14 18.85 11.93
C ILE A 76 -2.51 18.16 12.13
N ALA A 77 -3.61 18.88 11.84
CA ALA A 77 -4.96 18.34 11.92
C ALA A 77 -5.16 17.11 11.02
N HIS A 78 -4.59 17.10 9.79
CA HIS A 78 -4.63 15.94 8.91
C HIS A 78 -3.85 14.77 9.50
N VAL A 79 -2.63 15.02 9.97
CA VAL A 79 -1.72 13.99 10.49
C VAL A 79 -2.27 13.34 11.77
N THR A 80 -2.88 14.12 12.65
CA THR A 80 -3.43 13.64 13.93
C THR A 80 -4.86 13.12 13.82
N SER A 81 -5.55 13.31 12.67
CA SER A 81 -6.92 12.85 12.49
C SER A 81 -7.03 11.31 12.59
N PRO A 82 -8.15 10.77 13.10
CA PRO A 82 -8.34 9.33 13.22
C PRO A 82 -8.17 8.60 11.88
N ARG A 83 -7.57 7.41 11.95
CA ARG A 83 -7.42 6.46 10.84
C ARG A 83 -8.20 5.21 11.17
N VAL A 84 -9.40 5.13 10.61
CA VAL A 84 -10.42 4.17 11.02
C VAL A 84 -10.85 3.31 9.84
N LEU A 85 -11.11 2.03 10.13
CA LEU A 85 -11.81 1.06 9.30
C LEU A 85 -13.09 0.60 10.02
N GLY A 86 -14.08 0.18 9.24
CA GLY A 86 -15.36 -0.28 9.76
C GLY A 86 -16.37 0.86 9.91
N LYS A 87 -17.50 0.54 10.53
CA LYS A 87 -18.62 1.47 10.70
C LYS A 87 -18.48 2.26 12.01
N ASP A 88 -18.90 3.52 12.00
CA ASP A 88 -18.85 4.38 13.19
C ASP A 88 -19.77 3.91 14.32
N ASP A 89 -20.88 3.22 13.97
CA ASP A 89 -21.89 2.67 14.88
C ASP A 89 -21.61 1.21 15.28
N ALA A 90 -20.44 0.66 14.96
CA ALA A 90 -20.05 -0.68 15.38
C ALA A 90 -20.07 -0.81 16.92
N GLN A 91 -20.55 -1.96 17.40
CA GLN A 91 -20.68 -2.24 18.84
C GLN A 91 -19.33 -2.27 19.55
N ILE A 92 -18.33 -2.84 18.88
CA ILE A 92 -16.97 -2.97 19.43
C ILE A 92 -16.06 -1.94 18.79
N LYS A 93 -15.43 -1.11 19.62
CA LYS A 93 -14.41 -0.14 19.20
C LYS A 93 -13.05 -0.63 19.64
N VAL A 94 -12.13 -0.75 18.69
CA VAL A 94 -10.75 -1.16 18.94
C VAL A 94 -9.82 -0.07 18.47
N VAL A 95 -8.89 0.33 19.33
CA VAL A 95 -7.78 1.23 18.99
C VAL A 95 -6.49 0.45 19.12
N GLU A 96 -5.82 0.22 18.00
CA GLU A 96 -4.49 -0.38 17.96
C GLU A 96 -3.40 0.68 18.11
N PHE A 97 -2.49 0.47 19.05
CA PHE A 97 -1.22 1.21 19.18
C PHE A 97 -0.09 0.34 18.64
N PHE A 98 0.54 0.80 17.58
CA PHE A 98 1.53 0.01 16.86
C PHE A 98 2.77 0.81 16.45
N SER A 99 3.86 0.10 16.16
CA SER A 99 5.10 0.68 15.64
C SER A 99 5.45 0.06 14.29
N MET A 100 5.94 0.90 13.39
CA MET A 100 6.36 0.50 12.04
C MET A 100 7.57 -0.42 12.01
N THR A 101 8.36 -0.47 13.09
CA THR A 101 9.56 -1.30 13.21
C THR A 101 9.37 -2.49 14.14
N CYS A 102 8.17 -2.67 14.69
CA CYS A 102 7.86 -3.76 15.60
C CYS A 102 7.53 -5.05 14.82
N SER A 103 8.32 -6.11 15.04
CA SER A 103 8.11 -7.42 14.42
C SER A 103 6.77 -8.07 14.79
N HIS A 104 6.32 -7.92 16.05
CA HIS A 104 5.02 -8.42 16.50
C HIS A 104 3.85 -7.66 15.84
N CYS A 105 3.99 -6.35 15.59
CA CYS A 105 3.01 -5.61 14.80
C CYS A 105 2.96 -6.11 13.36
N ALA A 106 4.11 -6.36 12.74
CA ALA A 106 4.17 -6.92 11.39
C ALA A 106 3.54 -8.32 11.35
N SER A 107 3.84 -9.17 12.35
CA SER A 107 3.26 -10.51 12.44
C SER A 107 1.73 -10.44 12.56
N PHE A 108 1.19 -9.63 13.47
CA PHE A 108 -0.24 -9.41 13.59
C PHE A 108 -0.87 -8.93 12.28
N HIS A 109 -0.28 -7.93 11.64
CA HIS A 109 -0.81 -7.36 10.40
C HIS A 109 -0.71 -8.30 9.19
N ASN A 110 0.28 -9.16 9.14
CA ASN A 110 0.45 -10.09 8.03
C ASN A 110 -0.37 -11.39 8.21
N ASN A 111 -0.58 -11.84 9.44
CA ASN A 111 -1.16 -13.16 9.73
C ASN A 111 -2.58 -13.08 10.31
N THR A 112 -2.86 -12.12 11.19
CA THR A 112 -4.13 -12.05 11.94
C THR A 112 -5.07 -10.97 11.39
N PHE A 113 -4.54 -9.79 11.09
CA PHE A 113 -5.36 -8.65 10.66
C PHE A 113 -6.20 -8.89 9.40
N PRO A 114 -5.78 -9.69 8.39
CA PRO A 114 -6.65 -10.03 7.25
C PRO A 114 -7.98 -10.69 7.68
N ASP A 115 -7.93 -11.61 8.65
CA ASP A 115 -9.14 -12.24 9.20
C ASP A 115 -9.95 -11.27 10.07
N VAL A 116 -9.28 -10.47 10.90
CA VAL A 116 -9.93 -9.39 11.66
C VAL A 116 -10.67 -8.43 10.73
N LYS A 117 -10.02 -8.05 9.62
CA LYS A 117 -10.63 -7.16 8.64
C LYS A 117 -11.87 -7.78 8.01
N THR A 118 -11.76 -8.98 7.46
CA THR A 118 -12.85 -9.59 6.68
C THR A 118 -14.00 -10.08 7.55
N ARG A 119 -13.70 -10.60 8.75
CA ARG A 119 -14.69 -11.27 9.60
C ARG A 119 -15.29 -10.36 10.68
N LEU A 120 -14.64 -9.27 11.04
CA LEU A 120 -15.10 -8.36 12.10
C LEU A 120 -15.32 -6.92 11.60
N ILE A 121 -14.37 -6.35 10.86
CA ILE A 121 -14.46 -4.95 10.43
C ILE A 121 -15.43 -4.80 9.24
N ASP A 122 -15.24 -5.59 8.18
CA ASP A 122 -16.05 -5.51 6.95
C ASP A 122 -17.51 -5.94 7.20
N THR A 123 -17.75 -6.78 8.21
CA THR A 123 -19.10 -7.16 8.65
C THR A 123 -19.80 -6.05 9.46
N GLY A 124 -19.04 -5.06 9.94
CA GLY A 124 -19.54 -3.95 10.76
C GLY A 124 -19.62 -4.26 12.25
N MET A 125 -19.07 -5.38 12.72
CA MET A 125 -19.00 -5.71 14.15
C MET A 125 -17.99 -4.85 14.90
N VAL A 126 -16.86 -4.53 14.25
CA VAL A 126 -15.75 -3.79 14.86
C VAL A 126 -15.45 -2.51 14.07
N ARG A 127 -15.32 -1.41 14.81
CA ARG A 127 -14.68 -0.18 14.37
C ARG A 127 -13.23 -0.21 14.84
N PHE A 128 -12.31 -0.23 13.87
CA PHE A 128 -10.89 -0.41 14.13
C PHE A 128 -10.12 0.87 13.80
N GLU A 129 -9.47 1.46 14.80
CA GLU A 129 -8.63 2.64 14.64
C GLU A 129 -7.17 2.27 14.83
N MET A 130 -6.29 2.83 13.98
CA MET A 130 -4.85 2.64 14.09
C MET A 130 -4.17 3.93 14.54
N GLN A 131 -3.47 3.87 15.68
CA GLN A 131 -2.73 4.99 16.24
C GLN A 131 -1.22 4.72 16.30
N PRO A 132 -0.38 5.72 15.94
CA PRO A 132 1.06 5.58 15.96
C PRO A 132 1.59 5.47 17.40
N PHE A 133 2.48 4.49 17.58
CA PHE A 133 3.28 4.33 18.80
C PHE A 133 4.73 4.04 18.41
N PRO A 134 5.45 5.01 17.80
CA PRO A 134 6.81 4.78 17.33
C PRO A 134 7.73 4.39 18.48
N LEU A 135 8.47 3.29 18.33
CA LEU A 135 9.45 2.82 19.29
C LEU A 135 10.84 3.44 19.08
N ASP A 136 11.11 3.89 17.87
CA ASP A 136 12.39 4.47 17.47
C ASP A 136 12.21 5.57 16.40
N GLN A 137 13.31 6.19 15.99
CA GLN A 137 13.30 7.28 15.00
C GLN A 137 12.91 6.81 13.59
N ILE A 138 13.24 5.58 13.23
CA ILE A 138 12.89 5.01 11.92
C ILE A 138 11.39 4.72 11.87
N ALA A 139 10.83 4.16 12.95
CA ALA A 139 9.38 4.00 13.09
C ALA A 139 8.65 5.34 13.00
N LEU A 140 9.17 6.39 13.65
CA LEU A 140 8.61 7.73 13.57
C LEU A 140 8.54 8.24 12.13
N ARG A 141 9.60 8.04 11.32
CA ARG A 141 9.62 8.43 9.90
C ARG A 141 8.61 7.62 9.07
N GLY A 142 8.49 6.31 9.33
CA GLY A 142 7.47 5.47 8.68
C GLY A 142 6.05 5.94 9.01
N HIS A 143 5.76 6.27 10.26
CA HIS A 143 4.47 6.86 10.65
C HIS A 143 4.23 8.22 10.00
N ALA A 144 5.24 9.09 9.94
CA ALA A 144 5.15 10.39 9.30
C ALA A 144 4.79 10.26 7.82
N LEU A 145 5.48 9.36 7.08
CA LEU A 145 5.17 9.06 5.69
C LEU A 145 3.71 8.64 5.52
N ALA A 146 3.27 7.63 6.27
CA ALA A 146 1.93 7.09 6.11
C ALA A 146 0.84 8.13 6.46
N ARG A 147 1.05 8.91 7.52
CA ARG A 147 0.09 9.92 7.97
C ARG A 147 0.05 11.17 7.11
N ALA A 148 1.12 11.49 6.40
CA ALA A 148 1.15 12.58 5.43
C ALA A 148 0.32 12.27 4.18
N LEU A 149 0.17 11.00 3.81
CA LEU A 149 -0.62 10.60 2.66
C LEU A 149 -2.13 10.88 2.83
N PRO A 150 -2.88 11.02 1.73
CA PRO A 150 -4.34 11.05 1.77
C PRO A 150 -4.90 9.85 2.55
N LYS A 151 -6.05 10.05 3.24
CA LYS A 151 -6.64 9.03 4.13
C LYS A 151 -6.84 7.67 3.45
N ASN A 152 -7.24 7.66 2.18
CA ASN A 152 -7.46 6.43 1.40
C ASN A 152 -6.14 5.68 1.05
N LYS A 153 -4.98 6.33 1.17
CA LYS A 153 -3.67 5.73 0.96
C LYS A 153 -2.98 5.28 2.26
N TYR A 154 -3.54 5.65 3.41
CA TYR A 154 -2.95 5.35 4.72
C TYR A 154 -2.82 3.84 4.97
N PHE A 155 -3.95 3.10 4.93
CA PHE A 155 -3.92 1.65 5.20
C PHE A 155 -3.12 0.84 4.18
N PRO A 156 -3.21 1.12 2.87
CA PRO A 156 -2.30 0.52 1.89
C PRO A 156 -0.82 0.75 2.19
N MET A 157 -0.45 1.95 2.65
CA MET A 157 0.94 2.26 3.04
C MET A 157 1.35 1.48 4.28
N ILE A 158 0.49 1.43 5.33
CA ILE A 158 0.74 0.62 6.52
C ILE A 158 1.00 -0.85 6.13
N SER A 159 0.12 -1.43 5.31
CA SER A 159 0.27 -2.81 4.85
C SER A 159 1.58 -3.03 4.09
N MET A 160 1.99 -2.07 3.25
CA MET A 160 3.25 -2.15 2.51
C MET A 160 4.46 -2.11 3.44
N LEU A 161 4.45 -1.23 4.44
CA LEU A 161 5.57 -1.05 5.37
C LEU A 161 5.69 -2.24 6.35
N LEU A 162 4.57 -2.75 6.88
CA LEU A 162 4.57 -3.86 7.81
C LEU A 162 4.77 -5.23 7.13
N LYS A 163 4.52 -5.33 5.81
CA LYS A 163 4.71 -6.58 5.07
C LYS A 163 6.16 -7.05 5.08
N ASP A 164 7.10 -6.13 5.00
CA ASP A 164 8.53 -6.44 4.95
C ASP A 164 9.34 -5.30 5.61
N ILE A 165 9.36 -5.33 6.95
CA ILE A 165 10.10 -4.33 7.73
C ILE A 165 11.59 -4.36 7.38
N ASP A 166 12.15 -5.54 7.13
CA ASP A 166 13.58 -5.73 6.91
C ASP A 166 14.04 -5.02 5.63
N ARG A 167 13.17 -4.98 4.63
CA ARG A 167 13.46 -4.34 3.35
C ARG A 167 13.73 -2.83 3.46
N TRP A 168 13.09 -2.17 4.41
CA TRP A 168 13.22 -0.72 4.55
C TRP A 168 13.83 -0.28 5.88
N ALA A 169 13.33 -0.78 7.03
CA ALA A 169 13.75 -0.29 8.34
C ALA A 169 15.16 -0.78 8.73
N ARG A 170 15.55 -1.97 8.25
CA ARG A 170 16.89 -2.53 8.45
C ARG A 170 17.83 -2.33 7.25
N ASN A 171 17.39 -1.56 6.25
CA ASN A 171 18.24 -1.18 5.14
C ASN A 171 19.41 -0.31 5.66
N PRO A 172 20.63 -0.40 5.07
CA PRO A 172 21.73 0.51 5.39
C PRO A 172 21.37 2.00 5.26
N ASP A 173 20.44 2.33 4.35
CA ASP A 173 19.82 3.65 4.23
C ASP A 173 18.29 3.54 4.30
N PRO A 174 17.71 3.56 5.51
CA PRO A 174 16.26 3.41 5.70
C PRO A 174 15.46 4.56 5.06
N LEU A 175 16.01 5.78 5.01
CA LEU A 175 15.30 6.92 4.43
C LEU A 175 15.22 6.81 2.90
N ALA A 176 16.29 6.38 2.24
CA ALA A 176 16.25 6.09 0.81
C ALA A 176 15.24 4.99 0.48
N ALA A 177 15.19 3.92 1.30
CA ALA A 177 14.21 2.85 1.13
C ALA A 177 12.77 3.35 1.34
N LEU A 178 12.50 4.16 2.37
CA LEU A 178 11.20 4.83 2.58
C LEU A 178 10.82 5.74 1.42
N SER A 179 11.77 6.50 0.88
CA SER A 179 11.54 7.37 -0.29
C SER A 179 11.08 6.56 -1.51
N GLN A 180 11.63 5.36 -1.73
CA GLN A 180 11.18 4.47 -2.80
C GLN A 180 9.72 4.03 -2.58
N MET A 181 9.35 3.66 -1.35
CA MET A 181 7.98 3.28 -1.00
C MET A 181 7.01 4.46 -1.13
N ALA A 182 7.43 5.67 -0.75
CA ALA A 182 6.67 6.90 -0.93
C ALA A 182 6.33 7.15 -2.41
N ARG A 183 7.29 6.94 -3.31
CA ARG A 183 7.09 7.07 -4.76
C ARG A 183 6.08 6.05 -5.30
N LEU A 184 6.09 4.81 -4.80
CA LEU A 184 5.08 3.80 -5.17
C LEU A 184 3.66 4.23 -4.76
N ALA A 185 3.52 5.00 -3.68
CA ALA A 185 2.26 5.60 -3.26
C ALA A 185 1.92 6.90 -4.02
N GLY A 186 2.80 7.36 -4.93
CA GLY A 186 2.60 8.56 -5.73
C GLY A 186 3.02 9.86 -5.02
N MET A 187 3.87 9.78 -3.98
CA MET A 187 4.48 10.95 -3.35
C MET A 187 5.72 11.37 -4.15
N SER A 188 5.88 12.65 -4.43
CA SER A 188 7.09 13.17 -5.06
C SER A 188 8.28 13.13 -4.09
N ALA A 189 9.52 13.20 -4.63
CA ALA A 189 10.72 13.30 -3.79
C ALA A 189 10.71 14.59 -2.94
N ALA A 190 10.27 15.69 -3.51
CA ALA A 190 10.18 16.98 -2.79
C ALA A 190 9.16 16.90 -1.63
N ASP A 191 7.98 16.28 -1.86
CA ASP A 191 6.99 16.08 -0.79
C ASP A 191 7.53 15.15 0.30
N PHE A 192 8.25 14.09 -0.09
CA PHE A 192 8.88 13.18 0.86
C PHE A 192 9.89 13.93 1.75
N ASP A 193 10.79 14.70 1.16
CA ASP A 193 11.79 15.47 1.89
C ASP A 193 11.13 16.51 2.80
N ALA A 194 10.06 17.18 2.33
CA ALA A 194 9.27 18.10 3.13
C ALA A 194 8.63 17.41 4.34
N VAL A 195 8.06 16.21 4.18
CA VAL A 195 7.48 15.42 5.28
C VAL A 195 8.57 15.00 6.27
N MET A 196 9.70 14.49 5.77
CA MET A 196 10.80 14.02 6.62
C MET A 196 11.47 15.16 7.40
N GLY A 197 11.49 16.37 6.84
CA GLY A 197 12.00 17.59 7.48
C GLY A 197 10.97 18.33 8.35
N ASN A 198 9.69 17.96 8.30
CA ASN A 198 8.62 18.67 9.01
C ASN A 198 8.64 18.35 10.51
N ARG A 199 9.40 19.13 11.25
CA ARG A 199 9.56 18.96 12.70
C ARG A 199 8.24 19.03 13.46
N PRO A 200 7.34 20.01 13.24
CA PRO A 200 6.03 20.05 13.91
C PRO A 200 5.19 18.79 13.69
N LEU A 201 5.23 18.20 12.48
CA LEU A 201 4.52 16.97 12.17
C LEU A 201 5.09 15.78 12.96
N LEU A 202 6.41 15.67 13.04
CA LEU A 202 7.06 14.60 13.80
C LEU A 202 6.77 14.72 15.30
N GLU A 203 6.80 15.94 15.83
CA GLU A 203 6.45 16.25 17.23
C GLU A 203 5.00 15.86 17.53
N ALA A 204 4.05 16.17 16.63
CA ALA A 204 2.66 15.78 16.79
C ALA A 204 2.47 14.26 16.88
N ILE A 205 3.23 13.46 16.11
CA ILE A 205 3.19 11.99 16.20
C ILE A 205 3.78 11.51 17.54
N VAL A 206 4.85 12.14 18.00
CA VAL A 206 5.43 11.84 19.33
C VAL A 206 4.43 12.17 20.45
N GLU A 207 3.70 13.27 20.33
CA GLU A 207 2.64 13.63 21.27
C GLU A 207 1.51 12.60 21.29
N MET A 208 1.11 12.06 20.13
CA MET A 208 0.13 10.96 20.07
C MET A 208 0.60 9.74 20.88
N ARG A 209 1.87 9.34 20.74
CA ARG A 209 2.49 8.27 21.55
C ARG A 209 2.46 8.61 23.03
N GLN A 210 2.86 9.83 23.41
CA GLN A 210 2.89 10.26 24.80
C GLN A 210 1.48 10.25 25.43
N LYS A 211 0.49 10.72 24.67
CA LYS A 211 -0.91 10.66 25.08
C LYS A 211 -1.38 9.24 25.32
N ALA A 212 -1.08 8.30 24.42
CA ALA A 212 -1.40 6.88 24.58
C ALA A 212 -0.75 6.29 25.84
N HIS A 213 0.54 6.54 26.04
CA HIS A 213 1.25 6.11 27.25
C HIS A 213 0.64 6.71 28.52
N LYS A 214 0.32 8.00 28.53
CA LYS A 214 -0.25 8.68 29.69
C LYS A 214 -1.66 8.20 30.03
N SER A 215 -2.53 8.08 29.00
CA SER A 215 -3.94 7.75 29.19
C SER A 215 -4.19 6.25 29.43
N TRP A 216 -3.47 5.39 28.69
CA TRP A 216 -3.69 3.95 28.68
C TRP A 216 -2.53 3.15 29.25
N LYS A 217 -1.45 3.81 29.68
CA LYS A 217 -0.24 3.14 30.17
C LYS A 217 0.37 2.15 29.16
N ILE A 218 0.17 2.40 27.86
CA ILE A 218 0.74 1.58 26.79
C ILE A 218 2.27 1.61 26.89
N GLN A 219 2.90 0.43 26.94
CA GLN A 219 4.36 0.26 27.08
C GLN A 219 4.93 -0.66 25.98
N SER A 220 4.10 -1.42 25.31
CA SER A 220 4.50 -2.37 24.27
C SER A 220 3.57 -2.29 23.06
N THR A 221 4.02 -2.84 21.93
CA THR A 221 3.24 -2.91 20.70
C THR A 221 3.26 -4.33 20.10
N PRO A 222 2.18 -4.78 19.46
CA PRO A 222 0.89 -4.11 19.38
C PRO A 222 0.15 -4.14 20.73
N SER A 223 -0.60 -3.09 21.02
CA SER A 223 -1.56 -3.03 22.12
C SER A 223 -2.88 -2.50 21.63
N PHE A 224 -3.96 -3.07 22.11
CA PHE A 224 -5.31 -2.76 21.68
C PHE A 224 -6.14 -2.28 22.87
N VAL A 225 -6.77 -1.11 22.74
CA VAL A 225 -7.76 -0.62 23.68
C VAL A 225 -9.14 -0.94 23.11
N VAL A 226 -9.93 -1.68 23.87
CA VAL A 226 -11.27 -2.13 23.48
C VAL A 226 -12.31 -1.38 24.29
N ASN A 227 -13.26 -0.74 23.60
CA ASN A 227 -14.39 0.03 24.17
C ASN A 227 -13.99 1.04 25.24
N ASP A 228 -12.79 1.64 25.09
CA ASP A 228 -12.21 2.58 26.05
C ASP A 228 -12.10 2.03 27.50
N LYS A 229 -12.01 0.70 27.66
CA LYS A 229 -12.01 0.03 28.96
C LYS A 229 -10.87 -0.97 29.12
N THR A 230 -10.73 -1.90 28.21
CA THR A 230 -9.84 -3.05 28.34
C THR A 230 -8.64 -2.93 27.43
N ILE A 231 -7.47 -3.29 27.95
CA ILE A 231 -6.22 -3.32 27.18
C ILE A 231 -5.85 -4.77 26.92
N ILE A 232 -5.63 -5.08 25.65
CA ILE A 232 -5.11 -6.37 25.19
C ILE A 232 -3.75 -6.08 24.55
N SER A 233 -2.74 -6.90 24.83
CA SER A 233 -1.38 -6.69 24.28
C SER A 233 -0.84 -7.95 23.66
N GLY A 234 0.00 -7.76 22.65
CA GLY A 234 0.76 -8.81 21.97
C GLY A 234 0.20 -9.22 20.62
N ASP A 235 1.01 -10.02 19.93
CA ASP A 235 0.69 -10.63 18.64
C ASP A 235 -0.21 -11.85 18.89
N LEU A 236 -1.50 -11.68 18.66
CA LEU A 236 -2.53 -12.69 18.96
C LEU A 236 -2.97 -13.40 17.66
N SER A 237 -3.36 -14.66 17.78
CA SER A 237 -4.13 -15.36 16.76
C SER A 237 -5.48 -14.67 16.56
N TYR A 238 -6.14 -14.94 15.41
CA TYR A 238 -7.50 -14.40 15.18
C TYR A 238 -8.48 -14.89 16.26
N GLU A 239 -8.41 -16.16 16.63
CA GLU A 239 -9.29 -16.76 17.61
C GLU A 239 -9.13 -16.13 19.01
N ASP A 240 -7.87 -15.94 19.44
CA ASP A 240 -7.58 -15.28 20.72
C ASP A 240 -7.99 -13.81 20.71
N PHE A 241 -7.74 -13.11 19.61
CA PHE A 241 -8.13 -11.72 19.45
C PHE A 241 -9.65 -11.57 19.52
N ALA A 242 -10.38 -12.35 18.72
CA ALA A 242 -11.85 -12.32 18.69
C ALA A 242 -12.46 -12.69 20.04
N ALA A 243 -11.94 -13.73 20.71
CA ALA A 243 -12.42 -14.10 22.05
C ALA A 243 -12.22 -12.97 23.08
N LYS A 244 -11.05 -12.33 23.05
CA LYS A 244 -10.74 -11.25 24.01
C LYS A 244 -11.58 -9.99 23.79
N ILE A 245 -11.80 -9.56 22.54
CA ILE A 245 -12.62 -8.36 22.29
C ILE A 245 -14.10 -8.60 22.61
N ASN A 246 -14.64 -9.82 22.39
CA ASN A 246 -16.01 -10.17 22.75
C ASN A 246 -16.21 -10.28 24.25
N ALA A 247 -15.21 -10.73 25.00
CA ALA A 247 -15.29 -10.81 26.48
C ALA A 247 -15.34 -9.43 27.15
N THR A 248 -15.08 -8.35 26.44
CA THR A 248 -15.14 -6.99 26.99
C THR A 248 -16.51 -6.35 26.87
N ASP A 249 -17.44 -6.98 26.14
CA ASP A 249 -18.83 -6.52 25.98
C ASP A 249 -19.82 -7.18 26.96
N ALA A 250 -19.35 -8.19 27.69
CA ALA A 250 -20.12 -8.88 28.72
C ALA A 250 -19.90 -8.20 30.09
#